data_322545e2b02b5d88b22729885b593b1b
#
_entry.id   322545e2b02b5d88b22729885b593b1b
#
_cell.length_a   1.000
_cell.length_b   1.000
_cell.length_c   1.000
_cell.angle_alpha   90.00
_cell.angle_beta   90.00
_cell.angle_gamma   90.00
#
_symmetry.space_group_name_H-M   'P 1'
#
loop_
_entity.id
_entity.type
_entity.pdbx_description
1 polymer ?
#
loop_
_entity_poly.entity_id
_entity_poly.type
_entity_poly.pdbx_seq_one_letter_code
_entity_poly.pdbx_strand_id
1 'polypeptide(L)'
;CGLKLLATGNGRCNLSNESIDFQRYNHPAFVESVMGPQPEQELGSFFSSLGIMTTSEEGRLYPRSLRAESVRDALLNACNHLDITLICGANVASAFKAPEGWALQIDRPARALKAKKHDDRKSELRSLRKALADTPRTNETLQAKAVIIATGGNPADIAKTFNLSLTPQQPVLCPVSASVFGDHTALK
;
A
#
# COMPACT_ATOMS: atom_id res chain seq x y z
N CYS A 1 -8.42 4.19 4.79
CA CYS A 1 -7.38 3.98 3.77
C CYS A 1 -6.03 3.66 4.40
N GLY A 2 -5.06 3.09 3.61
CA GLY A 2 -3.67 2.90 4.04
C GLY A 2 -3.40 1.71 4.97
N LEU A 3 -4.27 0.71 5.05
CA LEU A 3 -4.10 -0.44 5.96
C LEU A 3 -2.82 -1.23 5.69
N LYS A 4 -2.44 -1.39 4.41
CA LYS A 4 -1.19 -2.10 4.04
C LYS A 4 0.03 -1.30 4.50
N LEU A 5 0.03 0.01 4.30
CA LEU A 5 1.10 0.91 4.73
C LEU A 5 1.33 0.80 6.24
N LEU A 6 0.25 0.78 7.02
CA LEU A 6 0.32 0.62 8.48
C LEU A 6 0.94 -0.70 8.93
N ALA A 7 0.97 -1.74 8.11
CA ALA A 7 1.56 -3.03 8.43
C ALA A 7 3.05 -3.14 8.02
N THR A 8 3.55 -2.23 7.18
CA THR A 8 4.92 -2.27 6.67
C THR A 8 5.96 -1.95 7.75
N GLY A 9 7.15 -2.50 7.63
CA GLY A 9 8.25 -2.25 8.58
C GLY A 9 7.86 -2.55 10.03
N ASN A 10 7.04 -3.56 10.27
CA ASN A 10 6.50 -3.90 11.59
C ASN A 10 5.78 -2.71 12.28
N GLY A 11 4.99 -1.96 11.49
CA GLY A 11 4.27 -0.77 11.95
C GLY A 11 5.08 0.53 11.95
N ARG A 12 6.35 0.49 11.52
CA ARG A 12 7.24 1.66 11.44
C ARG A 12 7.24 2.33 10.07
N CYS A 13 6.74 1.66 9.03
CA CYS A 13 6.75 2.09 7.64
C CYS A 13 8.16 2.25 7.06
N ASN A 14 8.78 1.15 6.64
CA ASN A 14 10.00 1.26 5.84
C ASN A 14 9.67 1.99 4.51
N LEU A 15 10.24 3.17 4.33
CA LEU A 15 9.99 4.05 3.18
C LEU A 15 10.85 3.67 1.99
N SER A 16 12.12 3.33 2.25
CA SER A 16 13.14 3.03 1.23
C SER A 16 14.38 2.41 1.88
N ASN A 17 15.42 2.27 1.09
CA ASN A 17 16.79 2.03 1.54
C ASN A 17 17.64 3.29 1.27
N GLU A 18 18.75 3.46 1.97
CA GLU A 18 19.74 4.52 1.74
C GLU A 18 20.41 4.39 0.38
N SER A 19 20.51 3.16 -0.12
CA SER A 19 21.09 2.85 -1.42
C SER A 19 20.23 1.81 -2.12
N ILE A 20 19.86 2.10 -3.36
CA ILE A 20 19.10 1.20 -4.22
C ILE A 20 20.06 0.63 -5.26
N ASP A 21 20.29 -0.68 -5.18
CA ASP A 21 21.09 -1.43 -6.15
C ASP A 21 20.16 -2.08 -7.18
N PHE A 22 20.13 -1.52 -8.38
CA PHE A 22 19.27 -2.01 -9.45
C PHE A 22 19.59 -3.45 -9.87
N GLN A 23 20.82 -3.92 -9.65
CA GLN A 23 21.24 -5.30 -9.99
C GLN A 23 20.53 -6.35 -9.13
N ARG A 24 19.89 -5.95 -8.04
CA ARG A 24 19.08 -6.85 -7.18
C ARG A 24 17.67 -7.08 -7.68
N TYR A 25 17.26 -6.40 -8.75
CA TYR A 25 15.92 -6.58 -9.34
C TYR A 25 15.96 -7.58 -10.50
N ASN A 26 14.85 -8.27 -10.74
CA ASN A 26 14.75 -9.27 -11.83
C ASN A 26 14.94 -8.64 -13.22
N HIS A 27 14.62 -7.36 -13.38
CA HIS A 27 14.75 -6.60 -14.61
C HIS A 27 15.43 -5.24 -14.33
N PRO A 28 16.76 -5.21 -14.08
CA PRO A 28 17.46 -4.01 -13.62
C PRO A 28 17.25 -2.80 -14.51
N ALA A 29 17.47 -2.95 -15.81
CA ALA A 29 17.35 -1.85 -16.79
C ALA A 29 15.92 -1.26 -16.85
N PHE A 30 14.91 -2.11 -16.72
CA PHE A 30 13.51 -1.64 -16.66
C PHE A 30 13.26 -0.85 -15.39
N VAL A 31 13.70 -1.37 -14.23
CA VAL A 31 13.51 -0.70 -12.93
C VAL A 31 14.24 0.65 -12.93
N GLU A 32 15.48 0.71 -13.40
CA GLU A 32 16.26 1.94 -13.52
C GLU A 32 15.57 2.96 -14.44
N SER A 33 15.02 2.51 -15.58
CA SER A 33 14.30 3.39 -16.51
C SER A 33 13.03 4.00 -15.90
N VAL A 34 12.38 3.29 -14.97
CA VAL A 34 11.15 3.75 -14.30
C VAL A 34 11.46 4.61 -13.07
N MET A 35 12.43 4.21 -12.28
CA MET A 35 12.77 4.89 -11.02
C MET A 35 13.69 6.09 -11.20
N GLY A 36 14.35 6.21 -12.36
CA GLY A 36 15.35 7.24 -12.60
C GLY A 36 16.71 6.97 -11.93
N PRO A 37 17.68 7.88 -12.13
CA PRO A 37 19.06 7.66 -11.68
C PRO A 37 19.29 7.90 -10.18
N GLN A 38 18.38 8.58 -9.50
CA GLN A 38 18.55 8.97 -8.08
C GLN A 38 17.25 8.76 -7.28
N PRO A 39 16.71 7.53 -7.26
CA PRO A 39 15.39 7.26 -6.66
C PRO A 39 15.35 7.52 -5.16
N GLU A 40 16.47 7.39 -4.44
CA GLU A 40 16.55 7.67 -3.01
C GLU A 40 16.35 9.16 -2.72
N GLN A 41 16.96 10.04 -3.55
CA GLN A 41 16.83 11.49 -3.40
C GLN A 41 15.42 11.96 -3.74
N GLU A 42 14.83 11.41 -4.79
CA GLU A 42 13.45 11.73 -5.19
C GLU A 42 12.44 11.32 -4.12
N LEU A 43 12.56 10.12 -3.57
CA LEU A 43 11.74 9.66 -2.46
C LEU A 43 11.95 10.51 -1.21
N GLY A 44 13.19 10.82 -0.86
CA GLY A 44 13.52 11.67 0.27
C GLY A 44 12.90 13.06 0.14
N SER A 45 13.02 13.67 -1.05
CA SER A 45 12.45 14.98 -1.37
C SER A 45 10.91 14.95 -1.30
N PHE A 46 10.29 13.90 -1.85
CA PHE A 46 8.85 13.70 -1.78
C PHE A 46 8.35 13.64 -0.34
N PHE A 47 8.91 12.76 0.50
CA PHE A 47 8.47 12.65 1.89
C PHE A 47 8.78 13.91 2.70
N SER A 48 9.92 14.58 2.44
CA SER A 48 10.24 15.86 3.06
C SER A 48 9.23 16.95 2.71
N SER A 49 8.75 17.00 1.46
CA SER A 49 7.71 17.94 1.04
C SER A 49 6.37 17.73 1.76
N LEU A 50 6.13 16.52 2.25
CA LEU A 50 4.97 16.17 3.09
C LEU A 50 5.21 16.41 4.59
N GLY A 51 6.36 16.99 4.97
CA GLY A 51 6.75 17.19 6.36
C GLY A 51 7.23 15.92 7.08
N ILE A 52 7.54 14.85 6.35
CA ILE A 52 8.08 13.61 6.91
C ILE A 52 9.61 13.70 6.95
N MET A 53 10.16 13.85 8.14
CA MET A 53 11.59 13.66 8.38
C MET A 53 11.91 12.17 8.45
N THR A 54 13.01 11.77 7.84
CA THR A 54 13.47 10.38 7.82
C THR A 54 14.61 10.13 8.80
N THR A 55 14.80 8.87 9.16
CA THR A 55 15.94 8.34 9.89
C THR A 55 16.36 7.02 9.27
N SER A 56 17.64 6.68 9.37
CA SER A 56 18.16 5.40 8.90
C SER A 56 18.39 4.44 10.06
N GLU A 57 18.01 3.19 9.85
CA GLU A 57 18.35 2.05 10.70
C GLU A 57 18.80 0.90 9.81
N GLU A 58 20.04 0.48 9.93
CA GLU A 58 20.65 -0.61 9.15
C GLU A 58 20.48 -0.43 7.62
N GLY A 59 20.65 0.80 7.11
CA GLY A 59 20.50 1.13 5.70
C GLY A 59 19.06 1.22 5.20
N ARG A 60 18.06 1.12 6.08
CA ARG A 60 16.65 1.26 5.77
C ARG A 60 16.13 2.60 6.25
N LEU A 61 15.37 3.28 5.40
CA LEU A 61 14.79 4.58 5.73
C LEU A 61 13.40 4.42 6.35
N TYR A 62 13.23 5.03 7.50
CA TYR A 62 11.97 5.10 8.23
C TYR A 62 11.57 6.56 8.48
N PRO A 63 10.28 6.86 8.72
CA PRO A 63 9.93 8.15 9.31
C PRO A 63 10.59 8.27 10.68
N ARG A 64 11.11 9.45 11.03
CA ARG A 64 11.77 9.68 12.32
C ARG A 64 10.88 9.39 13.53
N SER A 65 9.58 9.45 13.36
CA SER A 65 8.60 9.04 14.36
C SER A 65 8.58 7.52 14.63
N LEU A 66 9.16 6.72 13.75
CA LEU A 66 9.08 5.25 13.71
C LEU A 66 7.61 4.74 13.76
N ARG A 67 6.68 5.51 13.22
CA ARG A 67 5.25 5.20 13.21
C ARG A 67 4.68 5.33 11.82
N ALA A 68 4.11 4.24 11.31
CA ALA A 68 3.46 4.22 10.00
C ALA A 68 2.24 5.16 9.92
N GLU A 69 1.60 5.45 11.05
CA GLU A 69 0.49 6.39 11.13
C GLU A 69 0.89 7.79 10.67
N SER A 70 2.07 8.28 11.06
CA SER A 70 2.50 9.62 10.66
C SER A 70 2.66 9.75 9.14
N VAL A 71 3.13 8.70 8.48
CA VAL A 71 3.24 8.67 7.00
C VAL A 71 1.85 8.62 6.36
N ARG A 72 0.98 7.74 6.86
CA ARG A 72 -0.41 7.67 6.37
C ARG A 72 -1.12 9.01 6.50
N ASP A 73 -1.01 9.64 7.66
CA ASP A 73 -1.74 10.87 7.95
C ASP A 73 -1.22 12.04 7.11
N ALA A 74 0.10 12.12 6.88
CA ALA A 74 0.70 13.09 5.97
C ALA A 74 0.20 12.90 4.52
N LEU A 75 0.15 11.66 4.03
CA LEU A 75 -0.39 11.34 2.70
C LEU A 75 -1.89 11.68 2.59
N LEU A 76 -2.69 11.37 3.62
CA LEU A 76 -4.12 11.72 3.63
C LEU A 76 -4.33 13.23 3.65
N ASN A 77 -3.53 13.97 4.40
CA ASN A 77 -3.56 15.43 4.41
C ASN A 77 -3.20 16.01 3.04
N ALA A 78 -2.17 15.47 2.38
CA ALA A 78 -1.81 15.89 1.03
C ALA A 78 -2.95 15.62 0.03
N CYS A 79 -3.60 14.46 0.10
CA CYS A 79 -4.78 14.19 -0.72
C CYS A 79 -5.90 15.21 -0.49
N ASN A 80 -6.17 15.59 0.75
CA ASN A 80 -7.17 16.62 1.07
C ASN A 80 -6.80 17.99 0.52
N HIS A 81 -5.53 18.41 0.64
CA HIS A 81 -5.06 19.70 0.11
C HIS A 81 -5.06 19.78 -1.41
N LEU A 82 -4.95 18.65 -2.08
CA LEU A 82 -4.96 18.53 -3.55
C LEU A 82 -6.34 18.16 -4.11
N ASP A 83 -7.38 18.21 -3.30
CA ASP A 83 -8.76 17.85 -3.65
C ASP A 83 -8.90 16.46 -4.28
N ILE A 84 -8.05 15.51 -3.86
CA ILE A 84 -8.08 14.14 -4.35
C ILE A 84 -9.21 13.37 -3.66
N THR A 85 -10.16 12.88 -4.43
CA THR A 85 -11.26 12.07 -3.91
C THR A 85 -10.77 10.68 -3.51
N LEU A 86 -10.93 10.31 -2.23
CA LEU A 86 -10.58 9.01 -1.69
C LEU A 86 -11.83 8.15 -1.45
N ILE A 87 -11.95 7.04 -2.17
CA ILE A 87 -13.07 6.09 -2.02
C ILE A 87 -12.57 4.86 -1.26
N CYS A 88 -12.64 4.93 0.06
CA CYS A 88 -12.14 3.86 0.94
C CYS A 88 -13.05 2.63 0.94
N GLY A 89 -12.45 1.44 0.94
CA GLY A 89 -13.19 0.18 0.94
C GLY A 89 -13.82 -0.17 -0.40
N ALA A 90 -13.54 0.61 -1.46
CA ALA A 90 -13.98 0.31 -2.81
C ALA A 90 -13.12 -0.79 -3.45
N ASN A 91 -13.74 -1.50 -4.39
CA ASN A 91 -13.09 -2.47 -5.25
C ASN A 91 -13.42 -2.16 -6.71
N VAL A 92 -12.43 -2.23 -7.58
CA VAL A 92 -12.66 -2.15 -9.03
C VAL A 92 -13.05 -3.54 -9.52
N ALA A 93 -14.31 -3.73 -9.84
CA ALA A 93 -14.86 -5.01 -10.29
C ALA A 93 -14.52 -5.30 -11.75
N SER A 94 -14.55 -4.29 -12.60
CA SER A 94 -14.18 -4.39 -14.01
C SER A 94 -13.73 -3.05 -14.58
N ALA A 95 -13.02 -3.08 -15.70
CA ALA A 95 -12.54 -1.92 -16.43
C ALA A 95 -12.71 -2.13 -17.93
N PHE A 96 -13.21 -1.11 -18.63
CA PHE A 96 -13.45 -1.15 -20.06
C PHE A 96 -12.83 0.08 -20.72
N LYS A 97 -12.33 -0.09 -21.93
CA LYS A 97 -11.96 1.04 -22.78
C LYS A 97 -13.19 1.83 -23.15
N ALA A 98 -13.12 3.15 -22.99
CA ALA A 98 -14.12 4.12 -23.41
C ALA A 98 -13.51 5.07 -24.45
N PRO A 99 -14.29 5.81 -25.22
CA PRO A 99 -13.77 6.71 -26.30
C PRO A 99 -12.71 7.70 -25.78
N GLU A 100 -12.90 8.23 -24.57
CA GLU A 100 -11.99 9.22 -23.97
C GLU A 100 -11.21 8.67 -22.77
N GLY A 101 -10.96 7.36 -22.72
CA GLY A 101 -10.19 6.76 -21.61
C GLY A 101 -10.74 5.43 -21.13
N TRP A 102 -11.23 5.38 -19.89
CA TRP A 102 -11.65 4.17 -19.20
C TRP A 102 -12.98 4.38 -18.48
N ALA A 103 -13.83 3.34 -18.51
CA ALA A 103 -14.98 3.18 -17.63
C ALA A 103 -14.71 2.09 -16.59
N LEU A 104 -14.75 2.44 -15.32
CA LEU A 104 -14.46 1.55 -14.20
C LEU A 104 -15.76 1.23 -13.45
N GLN A 105 -16.10 -0.04 -13.32
CA GLN A 105 -17.16 -0.49 -12.44
C GLN A 105 -16.60 -0.59 -11.03
N ILE A 106 -17.10 0.22 -10.12
CA ILE A 106 -16.65 0.28 -8.75
C ILE A 106 -17.75 -0.25 -7.83
N ASP A 107 -17.38 -1.24 -7.04
CA ASP A 107 -18.16 -1.73 -5.91
C ASP A 107 -17.63 -1.07 -4.63
N ARG A 108 -18.46 -0.28 -3.95
CA ARG A 108 -18.06 0.47 -2.74
C ARG A 108 -19.08 0.38 -1.61
N PRO A 109 -18.68 0.62 -0.36
CA PRO A 109 -19.62 0.74 0.74
C PRO A 109 -20.65 1.85 0.46
N ALA A 110 -21.93 1.56 0.69
CA ALA A 110 -23.02 2.51 0.48
C ALA A 110 -22.98 3.73 1.43
N ARG A 111 -22.20 3.64 2.51
CA ARG A 111 -21.99 4.72 3.48
C ARG A 111 -20.55 4.71 4.00
N ALA A 112 -20.11 5.86 4.51
CA ALA A 112 -18.80 5.97 5.14
C ALA A 112 -18.70 5.03 6.35
N LEU A 113 -17.57 4.32 6.46
CA LEU A 113 -17.28 3.44 7.59
C LEU A 113 -16.79 4.28 8.76
N LYS A 114 -17.44 4.14 9.90
CA LYS A 114 -16.96 4.71 11.17
C LYS A 114 -16.22 3.63 11.94
N ALA A 115 -14.92 3.83 12.17
CA ALA A 115 -14.15 2.99 13.08
C ALA A 115 -14.60 3.24 14.52
N LYS A 116 -14.78 2.17 15.30
CA LYS A 116 -14.80 2.30 16.75
C LYS A 116 -13.35 2.43 17.21
N LYS A 117 -13.07 3.42 18.04
CA LYS A 117 -11.78 3.52 18.72
C LYS A 117 -11.63 2.33 19.68
N HIS A 118 -10.48 1.70 19.65
CA HIS A 118 -10.08 0.63 20.54
C HIS A 118 -8.72 0.98 21.16
N ASP A 119 -8.44 0.44 22.33
CA ASP A 119 -7.16 0.69 23.00
C ASP A 119 -5.98 0.03 22.28
N ASP A 120 -6.26 -1.03 21.50
CA ASP A 120 -5.25 -1.69 20.68
C ASP A 120 -5.64 -1.68 19.19
N ARG A 121 -4.59 -1.55 18.36
CA ARG A 121 -4.70 -1.50 16.91
C ARG A 121 -5.28 -2.77 16.27
N LYS A 122 -5.00 -3.94 16.84
CA LYS A 122 -5.48 -5.22 16.30
C LYS A 122 -6.99 -5.32 16.41
N SER A 123 -7.55 -4.89 17.52
CA SER A 123 -9.00 -4.81 17.74
C SER A 123 -9.66 -3.76 16.87
N GLU A 124 -9.02 -2.60 16.68
CA GLU A 124 -9.50 -1.57 15.74
C GLU A 124 -9.57 -2.10 14.30
N LEU A 125 -8.52 -2.74 13.82
CA LEU A 125 -8.51 -3.34 12.48
C LEU A 125 -9.55 -4.44 12.31
N ARG A 126 -9.76 -5.27 13.33
CA ARG A 126 -10.81 -6.31 13.31
C ARG A 126 -12.20 -5.69 13.24
N SER A 127 -12.44 -4.63 14.02
CA SER A 127 -13.69 -3.87 14.01
C SER A 127 -13.96 -3.23 12.65
N LEU A 128 -12.95 -2.61 12.04
CA LEU A 128 -13.06 -2.04 10.69
C LEU A 128 -13.35 -3.09 9.62
N ARG A 129 -12.69 -4.24 9.66
CA ARG A 129 -12.95 -5.35 8.72
C ARG A 129 -14.38 -5.86 8.86
N LYS A 130 -14.86 -6.02 10.08
CA LYS A 130 -16.25 -6.41 10.34
C LYS A 130 -17.23 -5.37 9.82
N ALA A 131 -17.02 -4.09 10.15
CA ALA A 131 -17.87 -3.00 9.66
C ALA A 131 -17.91 -2.92 8.13
N LEU A 132 -16.78 -3.19 7.46
CA LEU A 132 -16.71 -3.24 6.01
C LEU A 132 -17.53 -4.40 5.43
N ALA A 133 -17.47 -5.59 6.06
CA ALA A 133 -18.22 -6.77 5.65
C ALA A 133 -19.73 -6.59 5.85
N ASP A 134 -20.13 -5.95 6.95
CA ASP A 134 -21.54 -5.76 7.33
C ASP A 134 -22.20 -4.54 6.64
N THR A 135 -21.42 -3.73 5.90
CA THR A 135 -21.97 -2.54 5.23
C THR A 135 -22.50 -2.89 3.85
N PRO A 136 -23.75 -2.55 3.53
CA PRO A 136 -24.30 -2.69 2.17
C PRO A 136 -23.38 -2.03 1.15
N ARG A 137 -23.34 -2.60 -0.05
CA ARG A 137 -22.48 -2.11 -1.13
C ARG A 137 -23.33 -1.55 -2.26
N THR A 138 -22.77 -0.62 -2.98
CA THR A 138 -23.36 -0.03 -4.18
C THR A 138 -22.36 -0.08 -5.32
N ASN A 139 -22.90 -0.28 -6.52
CA ASN A 139 -22.10 -0.26 -7.75
C ASN A 139 -22.28 1.10 -8.43
N GLU A 140 -21.17 1.66 -8.90
CA GLU A 140 -21.18 2.86 -9.72
C GLU A 140 -20.15 2.75 -10.85
N THR A 141 -20.33 3.54 -11.89
CA THR A 141 -19.39 3.65 -13.00
C THR A 141 -18.64 4.96 -12.89
N LEU A 142 -17.30 4.90 -12.80
CA LEU A 142 -16.44 6.06 -12.89
C LEU A 142 -15.78 6.14 -14.27
N GLN A 143 -15.75 7.34 -14.83
CA GLN A 143 -15.00 7.64 -16.05
C GLN A 143 -13.63 8.22 -15.68
N ALA A 144 -12.57 7.77 -16.35
CA ALA A 144 -11.22 8.23 -16.13
C ALA A 144 -10.44 8.32 -17.44
N LYS A 145 -9.70 9.40 -17.65
CA LYS A 145 -8.83 9.55 -18.84
C LYS A 145 -7.67 8.56 -18.79
N ALA A 146 -7.13 8.32 -17.60
CA ALA A 146 -6.04 7.38 -17.35
C ALA A 146 -6.25 6.64 -16.03
N VAL A 147 -5.67 5.45 -15.90
CA VAL A 147 -5.73 4.61 -14.70
C VAL A 147 -4.32 4.21 -14.30
N ILE A 148 -3.97 4.42 -13.03
CA ILE A 148 -2.73 3.95 -12.44
C ILE A 148 -3.05 2.78 -11.52
N ILE A 149 -2.47 1.61 -11.81
CA ILE A 149 -2.62 0.41 -10.99
C ILE A 149 -1.49 0.39 -9.95
N ALA A 150 -1.83 0.71 -8.70
CA ALA A 150 -0.89 0.76 -7.58
C ALA A 150 -1.43 -0.01 -6.35
N THR A 151 -2.06 -1.16 -6.59
CA THR A 151 -2.79 -1.91 -5.56
C THR A 151 -1.89 -2.62 -4.55
N GLY A 152 -0.65 -2.93 -4.94
CA GLY A 152 0.25 -3.80 -4.17
C GLY A 152 -0.33 -5.20 -3.95
N GLY A 153 0.42 -6.09 -3.30
CA GLY A 153 -0.03 -7.46 -3.02
C GLY A 153 -0.15 -8.31 -4.29
N ASN A 154 -1.14 -9.22 -4.33
CA ASN A 154 -1.37 -10.05 -5.50
C ASN A 154 -2.09 -9.26 -6.61
N PRO A 155 -1.46 -9.00 -7.76
CA PRO A 155 -2.04 -8.23 -8.85
C PRO A 155 -2.91 -9.08 -9.80
N ALA A 156 -3.08 -10.40 -9.57
CA ALA A 156 -3.71 -11.30 -10.54
C ALA A 156 -5.13 -10.87 -10.90
N ASP A 157 -5.95 -10.48 -9.93
CA ASP A 157 -7.34 -10.09 -10.18
C ASP A 157 -7.42 -8.77 -10.95
N ILE A 158 -6.62 -7.78 -10.55
CA ILE A 158 -6.62 -6.48 -11.23
C ILE A 158 -6.03 -6.60 -12.64
N ALA A 159 -5.02 -7.45 -12.85
CA ALA A 159 -4.48 -7.70 -14.17
C ALA A 159 -5.51 -8.31 -15.12
N LYS A 160 -6.29 -9.30 -14.66
CA LYS A 160 -7.42 -9.85 -15.42
C LYS A 160 -8.43 -8.77 -15.78
N THR A 161 -8.79 -7.92 -14.81
CA THR A 161 -9.73 -6.81 -15.01
C THR A 161 -9.30 -5.87 -16.15
N PHE A 162 -7.99 -5.64 -16.30
CA PHE A 162 -7.43 -4.79 -17.35
C PHE A 162 -6.87 -5.56 -18.55
N ASN A 163 -7.10 -6.87 -18.62
CA ASN A 163 -6.57 -7.77 -19.68
C ASN A 163 -5.06 -7.65 -19.84
N LEU A 164 -4.32 -7.66 -18.73
CA LEU A 164 -2.86 -7.57 -18.70
C LEU A 164 -2.23 -8.95 -18.48
N SER A 165 -1.11 -9.19 -19.18
CA SER A 165 -0.28 -10.36 -18.94
C SER A 165 0.55 -10.18 -17.66
N LEU A 166 0.70 -11.25 -16.89
CA LEU A 166 1.54 -11.29 -15.69
C LEU A 166 2.61 -12.36 -15.83
N THR A 167 3.79 -12.07 -15.34
CA THR A 167 4.79 -13.11 -15.06
C THR A 167 4.32 -13.97 -13.87
N PRO A 168 4.65 -15.28 -13.86
CA PRO A 168 4.34 -16.16 -12.75
C PRO A 168 4.87 -15.60 -11.44
N GLN A 169 4.02 -15.51 -10.43
CA GLN A 169 4.42 -15.05 -9.11
C GLN A 169 5.04 -16.21 -8.32
N GLN A 170 6.15 -15.93 -7.65
CA GLN A 170 6.79 -16.85 -6.73
C GLN A 170 6.87 -16.22 -5.34
N PRO A 171 6.58 -16.96 -4.25
CA PRO A 171 6.75 -16.44 -2.90
C PRO A 171 8.24 -16.22 -2.61
N VAL A 172 8.60 -15.01 -2.21
CA VAL A 172 9.98 -14.63 -1.88
C VAL A 172 10.19 -14.51 -0.38
N LEU A 173 9.16 -14.04 0.34
CA LEU A 173 9.18 -13.87 1.79
C LEU A 173 7.94 -14.53 2.39
N CYS A 174 8.14 -15.58 3.15
CA CYS A 174 7.07 -16.32 3.82
C CYS A 174 7.30 -16.33 5.33
N PRO A 175 6.23 -16.24 6.15
CA PRO A 175 6.37 -16.51 7.58
C PRO A 175 6.78 -17.97 7.79
N VAL A 176 7.72 -18.19 8.70
CA VAL A 176 8.14 -19.54 9.12
C VAL A 176 7.54 -19.79 10.51
N SER A 177 6.85 -20.92 10.65
CA SER A 177 6.43 -21.44 11.96
C SER A 177 7.39 -22.53 12.39
N ALA A 178 7.93 -22.40 13.59
CA ALA A 178 8.79 -23.42 14.19
C ALA A 178 8.22 -23.86 15.54
N SER A 179 8.26 -25.15 15.80
CA SER A 179 7.98 -25.70 17.13
C SER A 179 9.31 -26.04 17.78
N VAL A 180 9.54 -25.50 18.97
CA VAL A 180 10.74 -25.80 19.77
C VAL A 180 10.41 -26.97 20.67
N PHE A 181 11.15 -28.07 20.49
CA PHE A 181 11.10 -29.21 21.39
C PHE A 181 12.31 -29.15 22.31
N GLY A 182 12.08 -28.97 23.63
CA GLY A 182 13.13 -28.92 24.64
C GLY A 182 13.16 -27.62 25.45
N ASP A 183 14.28 -27.39 26.12
CA ASP A 183 14.47 -26.28 27.03
C ASP A 183 14.50 -24.93 26.30
N HIS A 184 13.59 -24.02 26.65
CA HIS A 184 13.40 -22.73 26.02
C HIS A 184 14.44 -21.66 26.42
N THR A 185 15.42 -21.98 27.24
CA THR A 185 16.40 -21.01 27.77
C THR A 185 17.41 -20.49 26.73
N ALA A 186 17.52 -21.13 25.59
CA ALA A 186 18.47 -20.77 24.52
C ALA A 186 17.97 -19.78 23.47
N LEU A 187 16.73 -19.30 23.56
CA LEU A 187 16.10 -18.42 22.57
C LEU A 187 15.75 -17.04 23.17
N LYS A 188 16.73 -16.41 23.80
CA LYS A 188 16.65 -14.99 24.17
C LYS A 188 17.52 -14.15 23.27
#